data_d9107c97bd3327da04013949f8b4786d
#
_entry.id   d9107c97bd3327da04013949f8b4786d
#
_cell.length_a   1.000
_cell.length_b   1.000
_cell.length_c   1.000
_cell.angle_alpha   90.00
_cell.angle_beta   90.00
_cell.angle_gamma   90.00
#
_symmetry.space_group_name_H-M   'P 1'
#
loop_
_entity.id
_entity.type
_entity.pdbx_description
1 polymer ?
#
loop_
_entity_poly.entity_id
_entity_poly.type
_entity_poly.pdbx_seq_one_letter_code
_entity_poly.pdbx_strand_id
1 'polypeptide(L)'
;MNDRMIRTLAKAGLLTAAIVLLTAVVAIPMPGGLGYINLGDAGVLAAAALLGGWWGAGCAAVGSALADLFLGYGFYAPATFFIKGCMALLAWLLLKKLPQQLSLLALALAALLVPAGYFAFEAALYGAPAAWANVGFNTLQCLVGAAAAHVLALAVRAAAGGSR
;
A
#
# COMPACT_ATOMS: atom_id res chain seq x y z
N MET A 1 16.29 -7.76 24.23
CA MET A 1 15.51 -6.95 23.28
C MET A 1 14.59 -6.06 24.11
N ASN A 2 14.54 -4.74 23.84
CA ASN A 2 13.75 -3.78 24.63
C ASN A 2 12.24 -3.99 24.30
N ASP A 3 11.34 -3.85 25.30
CA ASP A 3 9.87 -4.00 25.16
C ASP A 3 9.29 -3.14 24.04
N ARG A 4 9.83 -1.93 23.82
CA ARG A 4 9.42 -1.07 22.72
C ARG A 4 9.69 -1.74 21.35
N MET A 5 10.84 -2.37 21.18
CA MET A 5 11.20 -3.06 19.94
C MET A 5 10.31 -4.29 19.71
N ILE A 6 10.02 -5.05 20.75
CA ILE A 6 9.12 -6.23 20.69
C ILE A 6 7.74 -5.78 20.20
N ARG A 7 7.18 -4.73 20.79
CA ARG A 7 5.87 -4.18 20.38
C ARG A 7 5.87 -3.67 18.94
N THR A 8 6.96 -3.03 18.50
CA THR A 8 7.08 -2.55 17.11
C THR A 8 7.13 -3.72 16.13
N LEU A 9 7.93 -4.76 16.44
CA LEU A 9 8.01 -5.98 15.62
C LEU A 9 6.67 -6.71 15.55
N ALA A 10 5.95 -6.83 16.65
CA ALA A 10 4.63 -7.45 16.68
C ALA A 10 3.62 -6.68 15.80
N LYS A 11 3.60 -5.35 15.91
CA LYS A 11 2.77 -4.50 15.04
C LYS A 11 3.17 -4.61 13.57
N ALA A 12 4.47 -4.62 13.28
CA ALA A 12 4.98 -4.77 11.92
C ALA A 12 4.56 -6.12 11.32
N GLY A 13 4.71 -7.22 12.06
CA GLY A 13 4.28 -8.54 11.63
C GLY A 13 2.77 -8.60 11.36
N LEU A 14 1.95 -8.03 12.25
CA LEU A 14 0.50 -7.97 12.08
C LEU A 14 0.09 -7.15 10.85
N LEU A 15 0.71 -5.98 10.64
CA LEU A 15 0.43 -5.13 9.48
C LEU A 15 0.88 -5.78 8.18
N THR A 16 2.04 -6.44 8.17
CA THR A 16 2.52 -7.21 7.00
C THR A 16 1.53 -8.34 6.65
N ALA A 17 1.08 -9.11 7.64
CA ALA A 17 0.09 -10.16 7.44
C ALA A 17 -1.26 -9.59 6.94
N ALA A 18 -1.71 -8.46 7.49
CA ALA A 18 -2.92 -7.79 7.04
C ALA A 18 -2.81 -7.33 5.56
N ILE A 19 -1.65 -6.79 5.15
CA ILE A 19 -1.40 -6.41 3.75
C ILE A 19 -1.49 -7.65 2.84
N VAL A 20 -0.84 -8.75 3.20
CA VAL A 20 -0.92 -10.01 2.44
C VAL A 20 -2.38 -10.46 2.30
N LEU A 21 -3.13 -10.49 3.39
CA LEU A 21 -4.54 -10.94 3.39
C LEU A 21 -5.44 -10.01 2.56
N LEU A 22 -5.35 -8.68 2.74
CA LEU A 22 -6.13 -7.72 1.98
C LEU A 22 -5.83 -7.78 0.47
N THR A 23 -4.58 -8.09 0.14
CA THR A 23 -4.18 -8.28 -1.26
C THR A 23 -4.70 -9.60 -1.82
N ALA A 24 -4.56 -10.71 -1.06
CA ALA A 24 -4.87 -12.05 -1.55
C ALA A 24 -6.37 -12.37 -1.56
N VAL A 25 -7.13 -11.88 -0.58
CA VAL A 25 -8.59 -12.17 -0.45
C VAL A 25 -9.39 -11.49 -1.54
N VAL A 26 -8.97 -10.28 -1.95
CA VAL A 26 -9.62 -9.53 -3.03
C VAL A 26 -8.62 -9.34 -4.15
N ALA A 27 -8.39 -10.39 -4.92
CA ALA A 27 -7.52 -10.35 -6.10
C ALA A 27 -8.37 -10.55 -7.36
N ILE A 28 -8.64 -9.48 -8.10
CA ILE A 28 -9.42 -9.50 -9.34
C ILE A 28 -8.45 -9.36 -10.51
N PRO A 29 -8.22 -10.41 -11.31
CA PRO A 29 -7.30 -10.35 -12.44
C PRO A 29 -7.68 -9.24 -13.44
N MET A 30 -6.69 -8.49 -13.92
CA MET A 30 -6.89 -7.51 -14.96
C MET A 30 -6.93 -8.15 -16.35
N PRO A 31 -7.64 -7.54 -17.31
CA PRO A 31 -7.64 -8.01 -18.69
C PRO A 31 -6.22 -8.15 -19.24
N GLY A 32 -5.97 -9.22 -20.00
CA GLY A 32 -4.63 -9.48 -20.56
C GLY A 32 -3.63 -10.14 -19.61
N GLY A 33 -4.01 -10.44 -18.36
CA GLY A 33 -3.14 -11.12 -17.38
C GLY A 33 -1.99 -10.25 -16.84
N LEU A 34 -2.06 -8.93 -17.04
CA LEU A 34 -1.04 -7.96 -16.62
C LEU A 34 -1.30 -7.47 -15.18
N GLY A 35 -1.35 -8.39 -14.22
CA GLY A 35 -1.59 -8.04 -12.82
C GLY A 35 -3.05 -8.22 -12.37
N TYR A 36 -3.41 -7.62 -11.23
CA TYR A 36 -4.70 -7.78 -10.58
C TYR A 36 -5.03 -6.56 -9.72
N ILE A 37 -6.33 -6.27 -9.55
CA ILE A 37 -6.84 -5.26 -8.60
C ILE A 37 -7.01 -5.92 -7.24
N ASN A 38 -6.64 -5.19 -6.17
CA ASN A 38 -6.72 -5.69 -4.80
C ASN A 38 -6.96 -4.57 -3.78
N LEU A 39 -7.22 -4.93 -2.51
CA LEU A 39 -7.36 -3.99 -1.40
C LEU A 39 -6.09 -3.79 -0.58
N GLY A 40 -4.96 -4.34 -1.01
CA GLY A 40 -3.67 -4.24 -0.31
C GLY A 40 -3.20 -2.81 -0.07
N ASP A 41 -3.56 -1.87 -0.96
CA ASP A 41 -3.19 -0.45 -0.83
C ASP A 41 -3.77 0.20 0.42
N ALA A 42 -4.95 -0.24 0.88
CA ALA A 42 -5.49 0.19 2.16
C ALA A 42 -4.57 -0.22 3.32
N GLY A 43 -4.07 -1.46 3.30
CA GLY A 43 -3.12 -1.96 4.29
C GLY A 43 -1.76 -1.25 4.24
N VAL A 44 -1.24 -1.01 3.03
CA VAL A 44 0.01 -0.26 2.79
C VAL A 44 -0.06 1.14 3.39
N LEU A 45 -1.11 1.88 3.08
CA LEU A 45 -1.32 3.24 3.58
C LEU A 45 -1.64 3.27 5.08
N ALA A 46 -2.34 2.26 5.59
CA ALA A 46 -2.55 2.09 7.03
C ALA A 46 -1.22 1.84 7.77
N ALA A 47 -0.33 1.01 7.22
CA ALA A 47 1.00 0.79 7.79
C ALA A 47 1.83 2.09 7.82
N ALA A 48 1.74 2.91 6.76
CA ALA A 48 2.35 4.23 6.73
C ALA A 48 1.80 5.17 7.82
N ALA A 49 0.49 5.17 8.04
CA ALA A 49 -0.18 6.04 9.00
C ALA A 49 0.02 5.60 10.46
N LEU A 50 0.03 4.29 10.73
CA LEU A 50 0.06 3.72 12.08
C LEU A 50 1.46 3.45 12.61
N LEU A 51 2.37 2.99 11.77
CA LEU A 51 3.73 2.64 12.15
C LEU A 51 4.75 3.65 11.62
N GLY A 52 4.54 4.10 10.39
CA GLY A 52 5.33 5.15 9.74
C GLY A 52 6.77 4.78 9.46
N GLY A 53 7.51 5.72 8.86
CA GLY A 53 8.93 5.61 8.59
C GLY A 53 9.33 4.33 7.86
N TRP A 54 10.53 3.85 8.15
CA TRP A 54 11.07 2.63 7.54
C TRP A 54 10.32 1.36 7.93
N TRP A 55 9.70 1.34 9.12
CA TRP A 55 8.88 0.20 9.55
C TRP A 55 7.62 0.05 8.71
N GLY A 56 6.89 1.15 8.50
CA GLY A 56 5.71 1.16 7.63
C GLY A 56 6.06 0.81 6.18
N ALA A 57 7.16 1.38 5.65
CA ALA A 57 7.65 1.09 4.32
C ALA A 57 8.08 -0.38 4.16
N GLY A 58 8.76 -0.95 5.16
CA GLY A 58 9.15 -2.35 5.18
C GLY A 58 7.94 -3.30 5.18
N CYS A 59 6.92 -3.03 6.01
CA CYS A 59 5.67 -3.81 6.01
C CYS A 59 4.99 -3.77 4.64
N ALA A 60 4.91 -2.58 4.04
CA ALA A 60 4.31 -2.37 2.72
C ALA A 60 5.05 -3.15 1.63
N ALA A 61 6.37 -3.00 1.56
CA ALA A 61 7.22 -3.65 0.57
C ALA A 61 7.16 -5.17 0.69
N VAL A 62 7.41 -5.70 1.88
CA VAL A 62 7.46 -7.16 2.12
C VAL A 62 6.08 -7.78 1.98
N GLY A 63 5.04 -7.18 2.59
CA GLY A 63 3.69 -7.73 2.54
C GLY A 63 3.12 -7.80 1.14
N SER A 64 3.30 -6.73 0.34
CA SER A 64 2.80 -6.70 -1.04
C SER A 64 3.58 -7.66 -1.95
N ALA A 65 4.90 -7.73 -1.83
CA ALA A 65 5.71 -8.65 -2.62
C ALA A 65 5.42 -10.12 -2.28
N LEU A 66 5.19 -10.45 -0.99
CA LEU A 66 4.78 -11.80 -0.59
C LEU A 66 3.41 -12.16 -1.16
N ALA A 67 2.46 -11.22 -1.20
CA ALA A 67 1.15 -11.47 -1.81
C ALA A 67 1.29 -11.80 -3.30
N ASP A 68 2.13 -11.08 -4.06
CA ASP A 68 2.40 -11.39 -5.45
C ASP A 68 2.96 -12.82 -5.62
N LEU A 69 3.89 -13.23 -4.76
CA LEU A 69 4.44 -14.58 -4.79
C LEU A 69 3.35 -15.64 -4.54
N PHE A 70 2.48 -15.44 -3.55
CA PHE A 70 1.39 -16.37 -3.22
C PHE A 70 0.32 -16.45 -4.31
N LEU A 71 0.07 -15.35 -5.01
CA LEU A 71 -0.92 -15.28 -6.08
C LEU A 71 -0.39 -15.71 -7.45
N GLY A 72 0.88 -16.09 -7.56
CA GLY A 72 1.51 -16.50 -8.83
C GLY A 72 2.00 -15.35 -9.69
N TYR A 73 2.00 -14.11 -9.18
CA TYR A 73 2.54 -12.94 -9.86
C TYR A 73 3.99 -12.63 -9.46
N GLY A 74 4.79 -13.65 -9.19
CA GLY A 74 6.15 -13.53 -8.70
C GLY A 74 7.07 -12.64 -9.53
N PHE A 75 6.79 -12.51 -10.84
CA PHE A 75 7.52 -11.63 -11.73
C PHE A 75 7.31 -10.13 -11.39
N TYR A 76 6.14 -9.77 -10.83
CA TYR A 76 5.84 -8.42 -10.35
C TYR A 76 6.44 -8.13 -8.98
N ALA A 77 6.70 -9.16 -8.15
CA ALA A 77 7.10 -8.99 -6.75
C ALA A 77 8.28 -8.02 -6.53
N PRO A 78 9.36 -7.99 -7.35
CA PRO A 78 10.42 -6.99 -7.19
C PRO A 78 9.95 -5.56 -7.43
N ALA A 79 9.16 -5.32 -8.48
CA ALA A 79 8.61 -3.99 -8.77
C ALA A 79 7.64 -3.56 -7.67
N THR A 80 6.73 -4.44 -7.26
CA THR A 80 5.78 -4.23 -6.18
C THR A 80 6.48 -3.88 -4.87
N PHE A 81 7.57 -4.57 -4.53
CA PHE A 81 8.36 -4.27 -3.33
C PHE A 81 8.79 -2.79 -3.30
N PHE A 82 9.38 -2.30 -4.37
CA PHE A 82 9.84 -0.91 -4.44
C PHE A 82 8.69 0.09 -4.52
N ILE A 83 7.70 -0.15 -5.37
CA ILE A 83 6.56 0.74 -5.57
C ILE A 83 5.78 0.92 -4.25
N LYS A 84 5.43 -0.17 -3.57
CA LYS A 84 4.65 -0.12 -2.31
C LYS A 84 5.46 0.40 -1.15
N GLY A 85 6.76 0.09 -1.08
CA GLY A 85 7.67 0.66 -0.09
C GLY A 85 7.81 2.18 -0.23
N CYS A 86 8.04 2.67 -1.46
CA CYS A 86 8.11 4.10 -1.75
C CYS A 86 6.77 4.81 -1.50
N MET A 87 5.65 4.20 -1.88
CA MET A 87 4.30 4.71 -1.60
C MET A 87 4.08 4.91 -0.10
N ALA A 88 4.39 3.91 0.73
CA ALA A 88 4.24 4.00 2.18
C ALA A 88 5.17 5.07 2.79
N LEU A 89 6.40 5.16 2.32
CA LEU A 89 7.35 6.16 2.78
C LEU A 89 6.89 7.59 2.43
N LEU A 90 6.43 7.79 1.19
CA LEU A 90 5.89 9.08 0.75
C LEU A 90 4.62 9.44 1.54
N ALA A 91 3.70 8.49 1.75
CA ALA A 91 2.51 8.69 2.56
C ALA A 91 2.85 9.16 3.99
N TRP A 92 3.79 8.49 4.64
CA TRP A 92 4.27 8.89 5.96
C TRP A 92 4.88 10.30 5.97
N LEU A 93 5.71 10.65 4.97
CA LEU A 93 6.32 11.98 4.87
C LEU A 93 5.26 13.07 4.67
N LEU A 94 4.27 12.83 3.81
CA LEU A 94 3.18 13.78 3.57
C LEU A 94 2.29 13.93 4.81
N LEU A 95 1.94 12.83 5.50
CA LEU A 95 1.17 12.86 6.74
C LEU A 95 1.88 13.62 7.86
N LYS A 96 3.22 13.65 7.87
CA LYS A 96 4.00 14.46 8.82
C LYS A 96 4.05 15.94 8.50
N LYS A 97 4.00 16.29 7.21
CA LYS A 97 4.15 17.67 6.74
C LYS A 97 2.82 18.41 6.58
N LEU A 98 1.76 17.69 6.25
CA LEU A 98 0.44 18.27 5.99
C LEU A 98 -0.43 18.26 7.25
N PRO A 99 -1.31 19.25 7.40
CA PRO A 99 -2.27 19.26 8.50
C PRO A 99 -3.25 18.07 8.38
N GLN A 100 -3.80 17.66 9.53
CA GLN A 100 -4.64 16.46 9.61
C GLN A 100 -5.86 16.49 8.69
N GLN A 101 -6.43 17.67 8.44
CA GLN A 101 -7.56 17.87 7.53
C GLN A 101 -7.23 17.45 6.09
N LEU A 102 -5.95 17.48 5.71
CA LEU A 102 -5.46 17.08 4.39
C LEU A 102 -4.93 15.64 4.36
N SER A 103 -5.21 14.84 5.39
CA SER A 103 -4.68 13.46 5.47
C SER A 103 -5.17 12.57 4.31
N LEU A 104 -6.42 12.71 3.86
CA LEU A 104 -6.90 11.99 2.67
C LEU A 104 -6.13 12.39 1.42
N LEU A 105 -5.90 13.69 1.23
CA LEU A 105 -5.08 14.20 0.11
C LEU A 105 -3.66 13.67 0.17
N ALA A 106 -3.04 13.64 1.35
CA ALA A 106 -1.70 13.08 1.54
C ALA A 106 -1.62 11.61 1.11
N LEU A 107 -2.60 10.80 1.53
CA LEU A 107 -2.69 9.38 1.18
C LEU A 107 -2.94 9.20 -0.33
N ALA A 108 -3.85 9.97 -0.91
CA ALA A 108 -4.17 9.91 -2.34
C ALA A 108 -2.97 10.30 -3.21
N LEU A 109 -2.25 11.37 -2.86
CA LEU A 109 -1.03 11.77 -3.59
C LEU A 109 0.06 10.70 -3.54
N ALA A 110 0.27 10.08 -2.37
CA ALA A 110 1.22 8.99 -2.24
C ALA A 110 0.80 7.75 -3.06
N ALA A 111 -0.51 7.47 -3.10
CA ALA A 111 -1.08 6.35 -3.81
C ALA A 111 -0.86 6.43 -5.34
N LEU A 112 -0.74 7.64 -5.91
CA LEU A 112 -0.43 7.84 -7.33
C LEU A 112 0.93 7.26 -7.76
N LEU A 113 1.81 6.90 -6.83
CA LEU A 113 3.02 6.13 -7.15
C LEU A 113 2.69 4.74 -7.72
N VAL A 114 1.52 4.18 -7.41
CA VAL A 114 1.10 2.86 -7.90
C VAL A 114 0.89 2.88 -9.42
N PRO A 115 -0.04 3.67 -9.97
CA PRO A 115 -0.23 3.72 -11.42
C PRO A 115 1.04 4.20 -12.15
N ALA A 116 1.80 5.15 -11.59
CA ALA A 116 3.04 5.62 -12.21
C ALA A 116 4.13 4.54 -12.21
N GLY A 117 4.33 3.84 -11.10
CA GLY A 117 5.36 2.81 -10.97
C GLY A 117 5.06 1.57 -11.83
N TYR A 118 3.82 1.07 -11.80
CA TYR A 118 3.46 -0.05 -12.67
C TYR A 118 3.45 0.35 -14.13
N PHE A 119 3.01 1.56 -14.49
CA PHE A 119 3.14 2.04 -15.87
C PHE A 119 4.60 1.99 -16.35
N ALA A 120 5.54 2.50 -15.56
CA ALA A 120 6.95 2.48 -15.92
C ALA A 120 7.49 1.04 -16.08
N PHE A 121 7.13 0.15 -15.14
CA PHE A 121 7.52 -1.25 -15.17
C PHE A 121 6.95 -2.00 -16.39
N GLU A 122 5.64 -1.88 -16.62
CA GLU A 122 4.94 -2.56 -17.71
C GLU A 122 5.32 -1.99 -19.08
N ALA A 123 5.53 -0.67 -19.18
CA ALA A 123 5.97 -0.04 -20.42
C ALA A 123 7.36 -0.53 -20.85
N ALA A 124 8.25 -0.78 -19.89
CA ALA A 124 9.57 -1.32 -20.17
C ALA A 124 9.53 -2.78 -20.63
N LEU A 125 8.54 -3.57 -20.18
CA LEU A 125 8.45 -4.99 -20.46
C LEU A 125 7.54 -5.33 -21.64
N TYR A 126 6.39 -4.66 -21.73
CA TYR A 126 5.30 -5.00 -22.66
C TYR A 126 4.99 -3.88 -23.65
N GLY A 127 5.67 -2.74 -23.50
CA GLY A 127 5.43 -1.53 -24.30
C GLY A 127 4.34 -0.63 -23.73
N ALA A 128 4.39 0.66 -24.10
CA ALA A 128 3.50 1.69 -23.60
C ALA A 128 1.99 1.41 -23.83
N PRO A 129 1.54 0.85 -24.97
CA PRO A 129 0.11 0.57 -25.16
C PRO A 129 -0.47 -0.39 -24.12
N ALA A 130 0.27 -1.45 -23.78
CA ALA A 130 -0.15 -2.42 -22.75
C ALA A 130 -0.18 -1.76 -21.35
N ALA A 131 0.84 -0.98 -21.03
CA ALA A 131 0.92 -0.25 -19.76
C ALA A 131 -0.24 0.74 -19.59
N TRP A 132 -0.62 1.48 -20.64
CA TRP A 132 -1.75 2.41 -20.61
C TRP A 132 -3.08 1.72 -20.31
N ALA A 133 -3.29 0.49 -20.76
CA ALA A 133 -4.52 -0.27 -20.49
C ALA A 133 -4.74 -0.49 -18.97
N ASN A 134 -3.67 -0.56 -18.19
CA ASN A 134 -3.73 -0.82 -16.75
C ASN A 134 -3.76 0.44 -15.88
N VAL A 135 -3.43 1.62 -16.41
CA VAL A 135 -3.37 2.87 -15.62
C VAL A 135 -4.70 3.17 -14.93
N GLY A 136 -5.82 3.02 -15.64
CA GLY A 136 -7.16 3.27 -15.08
C GLY A 136 -7.48 2.34 -13.90
N PHE A 137 -7.20 1.07 -14.02
CA PHE A 137 -7.41 0.07 -12.96
C PHE A 137 -6.53 0.34 -11.74
N ASN A 138 -5.23 0.58 -11.95
CA ASN A 138 -4.30 0.92 -10.88
C ASN A 138 -4.67 2.23 -10.18
N THR A 139 -5.18 3.24 -10.93
CA THR A 139 -5.64 4.50 -10.36
C THR A 139 -6.88 4.30 -9.50
N LEU A 140 -7.88 3.56 -9.98
CA LEU A 140 -9.06 3.23 -9.19
C LEU A 140 -8.70 2.49 -7.91
N GLN A 141 -7.87 1.45 -8.02
CA GLN A 141 -7.40 0.67 -6.88
C GLN A 141 -6.75 1.55 -5.81
N CYS A 142 -5.81 2.39 -6.19
CA CYS A 142 -5.05 3.18 -5.24
C CYS A 142 -5.90 4.28 -4.58
N LEU A 143 -6.86 4.87 -5.27
CA LEU A 143 -7.79 5.86 -4.70
C LEU A 143 -8.77 5.22 -3.71
N VAL A 144 -9.31 4.04 -4.03
CA VAL A 144 -10.14 3.26 -3.11
C VAL A 144 -9.33 2.87 -1.87
N GLY A 145 -8.08 2.42 -2.05
CA GLY A 145 -7.15 2.11 -0.98
C GLY A 145 -6.87 3.31 -0.06
N ALA A 146 -6.68 4.50 -0.66
CA ALA A 146 -6.45 5.74 0.10
C ALA A 146 -7.68 6.13 0.93
N ALA A 147 -8.89 6.03 0.37
CA ALA A 147 -10.13 6.30 1.08
C ALA A 147 -10.33 5.31 2.25
N ALA A 148 -10.13 4.01 2.02
CA ALA A 148 -10.25 2.98 3.04
C ALA A 148 -9.23 3.17 4.17
N ALA A 149 -7.96 3.46 3.85
CA ALA A 149 -6.93 3.75 4.84
C ALA A 149 -7.24 5.01 5.67
N HIS A 150 -7.80 6.05 5.04
CA HIS A 150 -8.22 7.27 5.73
C HIS A 150 -9.31 6.97 6.76
N VAL A 151 -10.37 6.25 6.36
CA VAL A 151 -11.47 5.87 7.26
C VAL A 151 -10.95 5.01 8.42
N LEU A 152 -10.09 4.04 8.14
CA LEU A 152 -9.45 3.21 9.17
C LEU A 152 -8.64 4.05 10.17
N ALA A 153 -7.84 5.00 9.67
CA ALA A 153 -7.05 5.87 10.52
C ALA A 153 -7.92 6.77 11.43
N LEU A 154 -9.06 7.25 10.93
CA LEU A 154 -10.04 7.98 11.74
C LEU A 154 -10.68 7.09 12.81
N ALA A 155 -11.09 5.87 12.47
CA ALA A 155 -11.68 4.91 13.40
C ALA A 155 -10.72 4.54 14.54
N VAL A 156 -9.45 4.26 14.20
CA VAL A 156 -8.41 3.95 15.21
C VAL A 156 -8.19 5.13 16.16
N ARG A 157 -8.18 6.36 15.66
CA ARG A 157 -8.02 7.56 16.49
C ARG A 157 -9.23 7.78 17.39
N ALA A 158 -10.44 7.58 16.88
CA ALA A 158 -11.67 7.70 17.68
C ALA A 158 -11.67 6.67 18.82
N ALA A 159 -11.30 5.42 18.55
CA ALA A 159 -11.19 4.38 19.57
C ALA A 159 -10.12 4.70 20.62
N ALA A 160 -8.98 5.25 20.23
CA ALA A 160 -7.91 5.65 21.16
C ALA A 160 -8.26 6.90 21.98
N GLY A 161 -9.07 7.82 21.46
CA GLY A 161 -9.52 9.04 22.15
C GLY A 161 -10.70 8.81 23.10
N GLY A 162 -11.52 7.79 22.87
CA GLY A 162 -12.67 7.43 23.72
C GLY A 162 -12.31 6.66 25.01
N SER A 163 -11.03 6.33 25.21
CA SER A 163 -10.53 5.61 26.40
C SER A 163 -9.93 6.54 27.48
N ARG A 164 -10.27 7.83 27.47
CA ARG A 164 -9.86 8.79 28.51
C ARG A 164 -11.04 9.23 29.35
#